data_8a7904a9bb92c0c7ba27a0164e47b5d8
#
_entry.id   8a7904a9bb92c0c7ba27a0164e47b5d8
#
_cell.length_a   1.000
_cell.length_b   1.000
_cell.length_c   1.000
_cell.angle_alpha   90.00
_cell.angle_beta   90.00
_cell.angle_gamma   90.00
#
_symmetry.space_group_name_H-M   'P 1'
#
loop_
_entity.id
_entity.type
_entity.pdbx_description
1 polymer ?
#
loop_
_entity_poly.entity_id
_entity_poly.type
_entity_poly.pdbx_seq_one_letter_code
_entity_poly.pdbx_strand_id
1 'polypeptide(L)'
;MQALRERQSSRSFSAHSLPDQLLSDLLWAAFGINRPDSGRRTAPSARNWQEVDVYVVMKDHSYVYEPESHSLKHVAKGDLRAHTGRQEFAATAPLNLVFVADISRMTGVSADSIDLYIGADVGFVSQNVYLFCASEGLATVVRANLDRASLGKALNLTEHQRIVLAQTIGYPAGYNNP
;
A
#
# COMPACT_ATOMS: atom_id res chain seq x y z
N MET A 1 -3.61 -19.24 -10.66
CA MET A 1 -3.79 -18.81 -12.08
C MET A 1 -5.06 -17.96 -12.26
N GLN A 2 -6.12 -18.19 -11.50
CA GLN A 2 -7.37 -17.42 -11.60
C GLN A 2 -7.13 -15.93 -11.28
N ALA A 3 -6.50 -15.58 -10.15
CA ALA A 3 -6.19 -14.19 -9.80
C ALA A 3 -5.42 -13.42 -10.89
N LEU A 4 -4.50 -14.10 -11.60
CA LEU A 4 -3.79 -13.49 -12.73
C LEU A 4 -4.70 -13.21 -13.94
N ARG A 5 -5.73 -14.02 -14.17
CA ARG A 5 -6.71 -13.82 -15.25
C ARG A 5 -7.68 -12.70 -14.92
N GLU A 6 -8.03 -12.56 -13.65
CA GLU A 6 -9.03 -11.60 -13.16
C GLU A 6 -8.42 -10.25 -12.75
N ARG A 7 -7.09 -10.19 -12.53
CA ARG A 7 -6.39 -8.97 -12.17
C ARG A 7 -6.64 -7.85 -13.18
N GLN A 8 -7.24 -6.78 -12.72
CA GLN A 8 -7.47 -5.59 -13.53
C GLN A 8 -7.34 -4.32 -12.67
N SER A 9 -7.21 -3.15 -13.31
CA SER A 9 -7.32 -1.85 -12.65
C SER A 9 -8.76 -1.36 -12.72
N SER A 10 -9.35 -1.10 -11.56
CA SER A 10 -10.69 -0.51 -11.44
C SER A 10 -10.60 0.85 -10.77
N ARG A 11 -11.41 1.81 -11.24
CA ARG A 11 -11.44 3.19 -10.73
C ARG A 11 -12.83 3.56 -10.20
N SER A 12 -13.64 2.57 -9.92
CA SER A 12 -15.01 2.75 -9.42
C SER A 12 -15.17 1.89 -8.16
N PHE A 13 -15.44 2.55 -7.04
CA PHE A 13 -15.43 1.96 -5.71
C PHE A 13 -16.71 2.23 -4.97
N SER A 14 -17.17 1.25 -4.18
CA SER A 14 -18.17 1.44 -3.15
C SER A 14 -17.56 2.15 -1.93
N ALA A 15 -18.38 2.86 -1.19
CA ALA A 15 -17.97 3.50 0.07
C ALA A 15 -17.92 2.52 1.27
N HIS A 16 -18.33 1.26 1.11
CA HIS A 16 -18.33 0.27 2.18
C HIS A 16 -16.91 -0.03 2.65
N SER A 17 -16.71 0.02 3.96
CA SER A 17 -15.44 -0.32 4.59
C SER A 17 -15.13 -1.81 4.42
N LEU A 18 -13.84 -2.15 4.37
CA LEU A 18 -13.42 -3.54 4.42
C LEU A 18 -13.52 -4.04 5.88
N PRO A 19 -13.95 -5.30 6.10
CA PRO A 19 -13.83 -5.96 7.41
C PRO A 19 -12.37 -6.02 7.87
N ASP A 20 -12.14 -5.98 9.18
CA ASP A 20 -10.79 -5.98 9.76
C ASP A 20 -9.98 -7.20 9.33
N GLN A 21 -10.59 -8.38 9.26
CA GLN A 21 -9.90 -9.59 8.79
C GLN A 21 -9.44 -9.46 7.34
N LEU A 22 -10.29 -8.92 6.45
CA LEU A 22 -9.93 -8.74 5.04
C LEU A 22 -8.81 -7.71 4.87
N LEU A 23 -8.82 -6.63 5.69
CA LEU A 23 -7.73 -5.67 5.75
C LEU A 23 -6.43 -6.32 6.25
N SER A 24 -6.51 -7.13 7.29
CA SER A 24 -5.37 -7.89 7.85
C SER A 24 -4.74 -8.80 6.79
N ASP A 25 -5.56 -9.59 6.10
CA ASP A 25 -5.10 -10.52 5.05
C ASP A 25 -4.49 -9.76 3.85
N LEU A 26 -5.09 -8.63 3.45
CA LEU A 26 -4.56 -7.75 2.42
C LEU A 26 -3.15 -7.24 2.77
N LEU A 27 -2.95 -6.78 4.01
CA LEU A 27 -1.66 -6.23 4.45
C LEU A 27 -0.59 -7.31 4.53
N TRP A 28 -0.98 -8.50 5.01
CA TRP A 28 -0.08 -9.66 4.99
C TRP A 28 0.27 -10.06 3.56
N ALA A 29 -0.69 -10.12 2.66
CA ALA A 29 -0.44 -10.42 1.25
C ALA A 29 0.48 -9.40 0.60
N ALA A 30 0.30 -8.10 0.90
CA ALA A 30 1.11 -7.02 0.36
C ALA A 30 2.59 -7.16 0.73
N PHE A 31 2.91 -7.19 2.03
CA PHE A 31 4.31 -7.20 2.49
C PHE A 31 4.50 -7.86 3.87
N GLY A 32 3.66 -8.83 4.24
CA GLY A 32 3.78 -9.57 5.48
C GLY A 32 4.96 -10.53 5.51
N ILE A 33 5.30 -11.04 6.70
CA ILE A 33 6.32 -12.07 6.89
C ILE A 33 5.72 -13.43 6.56
N ASN A 34 6.21 -14.10 5.53
CA ASN A 34 5.81 -15.46 5.16
C ASN A 34 6.87 -16.52 5.48
N ARG A 35 8.02 -16.11 5.97
CA ARG A 35 9.16 -16.96 6.40
C ARG A 35 9.66 -16.48 7.76
N PRO A 36 8.98 -16.85 8.87
CA PRO A 36 9.26 -16.33 10.22
C PRO A 36 10.71 -16.50 10.65
N ASP A 37 11.33 -17.65 10.34
CA ASP A 37 12.71 -17.96 10.73
C ASP A 37 13.75 -16.98 10.13
N SER A 38 13.44 -16.34 9.01
CA SER A 38 14.34 -15.42 8.30
C SER A 38 13.80 -14.00 8.17
N GLY A 39 12.60 -13.73 8.67
CA GLY A 39 11.92 -12.43 8.56
C GLY A 39 11.63 -11.99 7.12
N ARG A 40 11.70 -12.92 6.15
CA ARG A 40 11.46 -12.59 4.73
C ARG A 40 9.98 -12.42 4.44
N ARG A 41 9.70 -11.58 3.44
CA ARG A 41 8.37 -11.08 3.13
C ARG A 41 7.70 -11.85 2.00
N THR A 42 6.39 -11.62 1.84
CA THR A 42 5.57 -12.08 0.71
C THR A 42 6.03 -11.50 -0.63
N ALA A 43 6.49 -10.25 -0.66
CA ALA A 43 7.16 -9.64 -1.79
C ALA A 43 8.68 -9.73 -1.64
N PRO A 44 9.46 -9.88 -2.74
CA PRO A 44 10.90 -9.75 -2.68
C PRO A 44 11.32 -8.30 -2.44
N SER A 45 12.52 -8.12 -1.89
CA SER A 45 13.20 -6.83 -1.79
C SER A 45 14.66 -7.02 -2.20
N ALA A 46 15.18 -6.10 -3.00
CA ALA A 46 16.56 -6.14 -3.45
C ALA A 46 17.50 -6.19 -2.25
N ARG A 47 18.47 -7.13 -2.27
CA ARG A 47 19.40 -7.39 -1.15
C ARG A 47 18.74 -7.59 0.22
N ASN A 48 17.42 -7.83 0.25
CA ASN A 48 16.62 -7.94 1.46
C ASN A 48 16.65 -6.65 2.32
N TRP A 49 16.73 -5.47 1.70
CA TRP A 49 16.70 -4.20 2.43
C TRP A 49 15.37 -3.95 3.14
N GLN A 50 14.28 -4.49 2.60
CA GLN A 50 12.92 -4.34 3.14
C GLN A 50 12.59 -2.86 3.43
N GLU A 51 13.01 -1.99 2.55
CA GLU A 51 12.91 -0.54 2.67
C GLU A 51 11.49 -0.02 2.50
N VAL A 52 10.56 -0.85 1.99
CA VAL A 52 9.18 -0.43 1.74
C VAL A 52 8.35 -0.52 3.01
N ASP A 53 7.80 0.61 3.44
CA ASP A 53 6.75 0.71 4.45
C ASP A 53 5.39 0.87 3.78
N VAL A 54 4.35 0.18 4.30
CA VAL A 54 2.98 0.25 3.80
C VAL A 54 2.15 1.10 4.75
N TYR A 55 1.80 2.32 4.34
CA TYR A 55 0.89 3.18 5.08
C TYR A 55 -0.54 2.90 4.65
N VAL A 56 -1.44 2.89 5.62
CA VAL A 56 -2.86 2.58 5.49
C VAL A 56 -3.63 3.85 5.77
N VAL A 57 -4.25 4.44 4.75
CA VAL A 57 -5.00 5.70 4.87
C VAL A 57 -6.49 5.42 4.72
N MET A 58 -7.22 5.64 5.80
CA MET A 58 -8.67 5.48 5.90
C MET A 58 -9.34 6.81 6.26
N LYS A 59 -10.67 6.82 6.37
CA LYS A 59 -11.46 8.04 6.57
C LYS A 59 -11.07 8.84 7.82
N ASP A 60 -10.86 8.16 8.94
CA ASP A 60 -10.70 8.84 10.23
C ASP A 60 -9.26 8.83 10.75
N HIS A 61 -8.46 7.88 10.28
CA HIS A 61 -7.10 7.65 10.76
C HIS A 61 -6.18 7.11 9.66
N SER A 62 -4.89 7.37 9.83
CA SER A 62 -3.82 6.77 9.04
C SER A 62 -2.88 5.99 9.94
N TYR A 63 -2.36 4.88 9.41
CA TYR A 63 -1.49 3.95 10.13
C TYR A 63 -0.30 3.56 9.26
N VAL A 64 0.75 3.01 9.88
CA VAL A 64 1.77 2.23 9.20
C VAL A 64 1.63 0.77 9.63
N TYR A 65 1.74 -0.14 8.66
CA TYR A 65 1.72 -1.58 8.91
C TYR A 65 3.06 -2.02 9.47
N GLU A 66 3.04 -2.71 10.61
CA GLU A 66 4.20 -3.32 11.27
C GLU A 66 4.17 -4.84 11.03
N PRO A 67 4.96 -5.37 10.09
CA PRO A 67 4.90 -6.78 9.71
C PRO A 67 5.37 -7.75 10.80
N GLU A 68 6.28 -7.32 11.69
CA GLU A 68 6.83 -8.15 12.77
C GLU A 68 5.77 -8.54 13.79
N SER A 69 4.89 -7.60 14.11
CA SER A 69 3.76 -7.81 15.05
C SER A 69 2.43 -8.06 14.33
N HIS A 70 2.43 -7.98 12.99
CA HIS A 70 1.24 -8.00 12.16
C HIS A 70 0.16 -7.04 12.68
N SER A 71 0.53 -5.80 12.91
CA SER A 71 -0.33 -4.77 13.52
C SER A 71 -0.29 -3.45 12.78
N LEU A 72 -1.19 -2.55 13.14
CA LEU A 72 -1.27 -1.18 12.64
C LEU A 72 -0.83 -0.21 13.73
N LYS A 73 0.24 0.54 13.47
CA LYS A 73 0.68 1.63 14.33
C LYS A 73 0.07 2.94 13.84
N HIS A 74 -0.65 3.63 14.73
CA HIS A 74 -1.28 4.91 14.43
C HIS A 74 -0.24 5.99 14.08
N VAL A 75 -0.50 6.74 13.00
CA VAL A 75 0.38 7.80 12.49
C VAL A 75 -0.29 9.16 12.54
N ALA A 76 -1.53 9.25 12.04
CA ALA A 76 -2.24 10.53 11.97
C ALA A 76 -3.75 10.36 12.14
N LYS A 77 -4.40 11.37 12.73
CA LYS A 77 -5.86 11.48 12.84
C LYS A 77 -6.40 12.38 11.73
N GLY A 78 -7.58 12.07 11.23
CA GLY A 78 -8.29 12.82 10.21
C GLY A 78 -8.26 12.15 8.84
N ASP A 79 -9.04 12.68 7.92
CA ASP A 79 -9.18 12.13 6.56
C ASP A 79 -8.06 12.63 5.64
N LEU A 80 -7.07 11.80 5.43
CA LEU A 80 -5.96 12.09 4.53
C LEU A 80 -6.14 11.48 3.12
N ARG A 81 -7.27 10.83 2.84
CA ARG A 81 -7.49 10.11 1.57
C ARG A 81 -7.35 11.03 0.35
N ALA A 82 -7.84 12.27 0.43
CA ALA A 82 -7.72 13.25 -0.65
C ALA A 82 -6.25 13.60 -1.01
N HIS A 83 -5.31 13.46 -0.06
CA HIS A 83 -3.88 13.68 -0.31
C HIS A 83 -3.21 12.50 -1.04
N THR A 84 -3.83 11.31 -1.03
CA THR A 84 -3.25 10.11 -1.64
C THR A 84 -3.39 10.08 -3.15
N GLY A 85 -4.09 11.01 -3.78
CA GLY A 85 -4.22 11.11 -5.23
C GLY A 85 -5.11 12.27 -5.66
N ARG A 86 -4.89 12.72 -6.90
CA ARG A 86 -5.68 13.80 -7.51
C ARG A 86 -6.99 13.31 -8.15
N GLN A 87 -7.17 12.01 -8.23
CA GLN A 87 -8.40 11.40 -8.74
C GLN A 87 -9.48 11.43 -7.63
N GLU A 88 -10.70 11.79 -8.01
CA GLU A 88 -11.82 11.95 -7.08
C GLU A 88 -12.10 10.69 -6.24
N PHE A 89 -12.00 9.51 -6.86
CA PHE A 89 -12.21 8.26 -6.15
C PHE A 89 -11.20 8.00 -5.01
N ALA A 90 -10.02 8.64 -5.04
CA ALA A 90 -9.04 8.49 -3.97
C ALA A 90 -9.56 9.06 -2.64
N ALA A 91 -10.33 10.15 -2.69
CA ALA A 91 -10.91 10.79 -1.51
C ALA A 91 -12.16 10.06 -0.97
N THR A 92 -12.81 9.24 -1.79
CA THR A 92 -14.11 8.61 -1.44
C THR A 92 -14.01 7.12 -1.18
N ALA A 93 -13.07 6.42 -1.80
CA ALA A 93 -12.84 5.00 -1.55
C ALA A 93 -12.49 4.71 -0.07
N PRO A 94 -12.85 3.54 0.47
CA PRO A 94 -12.68 3.24 1.88
C PRO A 94 -11.20 3.18 2.31
N LEU A 95 -10.30 2.80 1.41
CA LEU A 95 -8.90 2.51 1.73
C LEU A 95 -7.95 2.98 0.62
N ASN A 96 -6.85 3.62 1.02
CA ASN A 96 -5.69 3.82 0.17
C ASN A 96 -4.44 3.29 0.88
N LEU A 97 -3.67 2.45 0.22
CA LEU A 97 -2.31 2.12 0.63
C LEU A 97 -1.35 3.15 0.01
N VAL A 98 -0.38 3.59 0.79
CA VAL A 98 0.71 4.46 0.33
C VAL A 98 2.02 3.73 0.57
N PHE A 99 2.76 3.48 -0.50
CA PHE A 99 4.05 2.79 -0.43
C PHE A 99 5.15 3.83 -0.28
N VAL A 100 5.87 3.73 0.82
CA VAL A 100 6.94 4.64 1.22
C VAL A 100 8.23 3.87 1.30
N ALA A 101 9.27 4.33 0.60
CA ALA A 101 10.61 3.74 0.71
C ALA A 101 11.45 4.52 1.71
N ASP A 102 12.00 3.84 2.70
CA ASP A 102 13.00 4.37 3.62
C ASP A 102 14.39 4.07 3.08
N ILE A 103 14.99 5.05 2.42
CA ILE A 103 16.30 4.91 1.78
C ILE A 103 17.46 4.74 2.76
N SER A 104 17.26 5.02 4.06
CA SER A 104 18.29 4.78 5.07
C SER A 104 18.61 3.29 5.26
N ARG A 105 17.66 2.41 4.90
CA ARG A 105 17.84 0.95 4.93
C ARG A 105 18.64 0.42 3.73
N MET A 106 18.80 1.21 2.66
CA MET A 106 19.42 0.79 1.39
C MET A 106 20.93 0.97 1.42
N THR A 107 21.62 0.11 2.16
CA THR A 107 23.09 0.17 2.30
C THR A 107 23.81 -0.34 1.06
N GLY A 108 24.91 0.33 0.66
CA GLY A 108 25.78 -0.10 -0.41
C GLY A 108 25.17 0.03 -1.83
N VAL A 109 24.14 0.86 -2.01
CA VAL A 109 23.55 1.19 -3.31
C VAL A 109 24.12 2.52 -3.81
N SER A 110 24.35 2.65 -5.12
CA SER A 110 24.69 3.94 -5.75
C SER A 110 23.46 4.83 -5.86
N ALA A 111 23.63 6.14 -5.73
CA ALA A 111 22.55 7.12 -5.82
C ALA A 111 21.73 6.97 -7.12
N ASP A 112 22.39 6.68 -8.23
CA ASP A 112 21.75 6.52 -9.55
C ASP A 112 20.87 5.26 -9.66
N SER A 113 21.03 4.29 -8.75
CA SER A 113 20.29 3.03 -8.76
C SER A 113 19.13 2.98 -7.76
N ILE A 114 19.07 3.93 -6.82
CA ILE A 114 18.06 3.95 -5.75
C ILE A 114 16.65 3.92 -6.35
N ASP A 115 16.34 4.81 -7.28
CA ASP A 115 14.99 4.94 -7.84
C ASP A 115 14.55 3.70 -8.62
N LEU A 116 15.51 3.00 -9.26
CA LEU A 116 15.23 1.73 -9.93
C LEU A 116 14.81 0.65 -8.94
N TYR A 117 15.56 0.48 -7.84
CA TYR A 117 15.26 -0.56 -6.85
C TYR A 117 13.97 -0.30 -6.10
N ILE A 118 13.75 0.93 -5.58
CA ILE A 118 12.51 1.24 -4.89
C ILE A 118 11.28 1.14 -5.81
N GLY A 119 11.44 1.50 -7.09
CA GLY A 119 10.37 1.34 -8.08
C GLY A 119 10.02 -0.12 -8.34
N ALA A 120 11.04 -1.00 -8.45
CA ALA A 120 10.87 -2.42 -8.64
C ALA A 120 10.23 -3.09 -7.40
N ASP A 121 10.77 -2.81 -6.21
CA ASP A 121 10.32 -3.44 -4.96
C ASP A 121 8.90 -3.00 -4.59
N VAL A 122 8.56 -1.71 -4.75
CA VAL A 122 7.17 -1.23 -4.62
C VAL A 122 6.25 -1.85 -5.67
N GLY A 123 6.75 -2.08 -6.89
CA GLY A 123 6.00 -2.78 -7.94
C GLY A 123 5.62 -4.20 -7.54
N PHE A 124 6.53 -4.94 -6.87
CA PHE A 124 6.24 -6.28 -6.34
C PHE A 124 5.18 -6.25 -5.24
N VAL A 125 5.29 -5.33 -4.29
CA VAL A 125 4.30 -5.15 -3.22
C VAL A 125 2.93 -4.79 -3.81
N SER A 126 2.89 -3.82 -4.72
CA SER A 126 1.66 -3.40 -5.40
C SER A 126 1.02 -4.52 -6.22
N GLN A 127 1.81 -5.38 -6.88
CA GLN A 127 1.30 -6.53 -7.61
C GLN A 127 0.68 -7.58 -6.68
N ASN A 128 1.26 -7.82 -5.50
CA ASN A 128 0.64 -8.68 -4.50
C ASN A 128 -0.75 -8.17 -4.10
N VAL A 129 -0.89 -6.85 -3.87
CA VAL A 129 -2.19 -6.21 -3.60
C VAL A 129 -3.17 -6.43 -4.76
N TYR A 130 -2.73 -6.28 -6.01
CA TYR A 130 -3.58 -6.55 -7.18
C TYR A 130 -4.08 -7.98 -7.23
N LEU A 131 -3.19 -8.96 -6.97
CA LEU A 131 -3.56 -10.38 -7.00
C LEU A 131 -4.48 -10.77 -5.86
N PHE A 132 -4.22 -10.23 -4.65
CA PHE A 132 -5.12 -10.39 -3.52
C PHE A 132 -6.50 -9.81 -3.82
N CYS A 133 -6.58 -8.58 -4.31
CA CYS A 133 -7.85 -7.96 -4.68
C CYS A 133 -8.62 -8.77 -5.73
N ALA A 134 -7.90 -9.34 -6.71
CA ALA A 134 -8.54 -10.20 -7.71
C ALA A 134 -9.08 -11.50 -7.11
N SER A 135 -8.40 -12.11 -6.11
CA SER A 135 -8.90 -13.32 -5.44
C SER A 135 -10.10 -13.07 -4.55
N GLU A 136 -10.18 -11.87 -3.94
CA GLU A 136 -11.23 -11.50 -2.99
C GLU A 136 -12.39 -10.68 -3.64
N GLY A 137 -12.38 -10.52 -4.95
CA GLY A 137 -13.41 -9.74 -5.66
C GLY A 137 -13.38 -8.25 -5.36
N LEU A 138 -12.23 -7.70 -4.94
CA LEU A 138 -12.04 -6.29 -4.66
C LEU A 138 -11.60 -5.52 -5.90
N ALA A 139 -12.01 -4.25 -5.96
CA ALA A 139 -11.53 -3.27 -6.92
C ALA A 139 -10.22 -2.65 -6.42
N THR A 140 -9.25 -2.43 -7.32
CA THR A 140 -8.01 -1.74 -6.98
C THR A 140 -7.37 -1.04 -8.18
N VAL A 141 -6.59 0.03 -7.91
CA VAL A 141 -5.73 0.70 -8.90
C VAL A 141 -4.54 1.37 -8.24
N VAL A 142 -3.34 1.09 -8.76
CA VAL A 142 -2.12 1.81 -8.38
C VAL A 142 -2.02 3.15 -9.09
N ARG A 143 -1.45 4.16 -8.43
CA ARG A 143 -1.38 5.55 -8.91
C ARG A 143 -0.05 6.21 -8.53
N ALA A 144 0.45 7.08 -9.43
CA ALA A 144 1.62 7.92 -9.20
C ALA A 144 1.29 9.42 -9.08
N ASN A 145 0.06 9.81 -9.48
CA ASN A 145 -0.38 11.21 -9.50
C ASN A 145 -0.94 11.62 -8.13
N LEU A 146 -0.06 12.02 -7.22
CA LEU A 146 -0.37 12.46 -5.86
C LEU A 146 0.56 13.60 -5.45
N ASP A 147 0.14 14.39 -4.47
CA ASP A 147 0.96 15.44 -3.86
C ASP A 147 1.84 14.84 -2.75
N ARG A 148 3.06 14.45 -3.13
CA ARG A 148 4.02 13.80 -2.22
C ARG A 148 4.44 14.72 -1.08
N ALA A 149 4.58 16.01 -1.32
CA ALA A 149 5.04 16.94 -0.30
C ALA A 149 3.97 17.13 0.80
N SER A 150 2.73 17.39 0.41
CA SER A 150 1.60 17.54 1.33
C SER A 150 1.34 16.27 2.11
N LEU A 151 1.28 15.11 1.41
CA LEU A 151 1.03 13.82 2.05
C LEU A 151 2.18 13.42 2.98
N GLY A 152 3.44 13.61 2.58
CA GLY A 152 4.60 13.31 3.42
C GLY A 152 4.59 14.08 4.73
N LYS A 153 4.26 15.38 4.67
CA LYS A 153 4.10 16.21 5.87
C LYS A 153 2.95 15.71 6.75
N ALA A 154 1.81 15.35 6.16
CA ALA A 154 0.64 14.87 6.90
C ALA A 154 0.89 13.49 7.57
N LEU A 155 1.71 12.65 6.96
CA LEU A 155 2.13 11.35 7.51
C LEU A 155 3.36 11.44 8.42
N ASN A 156 3.90 12.63 8.68
CA ASN A 156 5.11 12.87 9.49
C ASN A 156 6.34 12.09 8.98
N LEU A 157 6.51 11.99 7.66
CA LEU A 157 7.65 11.29 7.06
C LEU A 157 8.96 12.04 7.32
N THR A 158 10.04 11.28 7.50
CA THR A 158 11.39 11.81 7.63
C THR A 158 11.99 12.16 6.27
N GLU A 159 13.15 12.82 6.25
CA GLU A 159 13.89 13.15 5.02
C GLU A 159 14.39 11.93 4.24
N HIS A 160 14.54 10.78 4.92
CA HIS A 160 14.94 9.51 4.29
C HIS A 160 13.76 8.71 3.71
N GLN A 161 12.53 9.12 3.99
CA GLN A 161 11.34 8.44 3.54
C GLN A 161 10.75 9.10 2.30
N ARG A 162 10.56 8.31 1.23
CA ARG A 162 10.05 8.77 -0.07
C ARG A 162 8.74 8.07 -0.42
N ILE A 163 7.67 8.82 -0.65
CA ILE A 163 6.43 8.27 -1.20
C ILE A 163 6.67 7.89 -2.66
N VAL A 164 6.46 6.62 -2.99
CA VAL A 164 6.67 6.08 -4.35
C VAL A 164 5.36 6.05 -5.12
N LEU A 165 4.42 5.24 -4.67
CA LEU A 165 3.10 5.04 -5.27
C LEU A 165 2.02 5.03 -4.19
N ALA A 166 0.76 5.21 -4.60
CA ALA A 166 -0.41 4.89 -3.80
C ALA A 166 -1.31 3.91 -4.54
N GLN A 167 -2.06 3.10 -3.81
CA GLN A 167 -3.00 2.13 -4.39
C GLN A 167 -4.33 2.23 -3.66
N THR A 168 -5.41 2.46 -4.41
CA THR A 168 -6.78 2.51 -3.87
C THR A 168 -7.37 1.12 -3.89
N ILE A 169 -8.06 0.75 -2.81
CA ILE A 169 -8.72 -0.54 -2.63
C ILE A 169 -10.12 -0.32 -2.06
N GLY A 170 -11.07 -1.14 -2.48
CA GLY A 170 -12.44 -1.17 -1.98
C GLY A 170 -13.27 -2.21 -2.70
N TYR A 171 -14.51 -2.35 -2.32
CA TYR A 171 -15.45 -3.14 -3.11
C TYR A 171 -15.76 -2.42 -4.43
N PRO A 172 -16.08 -3.14 -5.52
CA PRO A 172 -16.53 -2.53 -6.77
C PRO A 172 -17.78 -1.65 -6.54
N ALA A 173 -17.97 -0.63 -7.38
CA ALA A 173 -19.24 0.11 -7.37
C ALA A 173 -20.41 -0.83 -7.61
N GLY A 174 -21.53 -0.60 -6.91
CA GLY A 174 -22.71 -1.48 -6.95
C GLY A 174 -22.60 -2.70 -6.02
N TYR A 175 -21.52 -2.83 -5.25
CA TYR A 175 -21.46 -3.84 -4.21
C TYR A 175 -22.57 -3.61 -3.18
N ASN A 176 -23.46 -4.58 -3.03
CA ASN A 176 -24.47 -4.66 -1.98
C ASN A 176 -23.96 -5.67 -0.95
N ASN A 177 -23.78 -5.21 0.28
CA ASN A 177 -23.42 -6.10 1.37
C ASN A 177 -24.55 -7.15 1.54
N PRO A 178 -24.26 -8.47 1.51
CA PRO A 178 -25.27 -9.51 1.70
C PRO A 178 -25.87 -9.50 3.11
#